data_3b086644081cd5c022d2cbe9186ea282
#
_entry.id   3b086644081cd5c022d2cbe9186ea282
#
_cell.length_a   1.000
_cell.length_b   1.000
_cell.length_c   1.000
_cell.angle_alpha   90.00
_cell.angle_beta   90.00
_cell.angle_gamma   90.00
#
_symmetry.space_group_name_H-M   'P 1'
#
loop_
_entity.id
_entity.type
_entity.pdbx_description
1 polymer ?
#
loop_
_entity_poly.entity_id
_entity_poly.type
_entity_poly.pdbx_seq_one_letter_code
_entity_poly.pdbx_strand_id
1 'polypeptide(L)'
;MVYDVLILGGGAAGYTAALYAARAGLSALVLEKAAPGGQITWAERVENYPGFPNGAEGPALGESFRQCAQRFGAETVLTEVTAVSLMEKEKRVLTKQGDFWGKTVILAMGTAPGTLGLPDEERLRGRGVSYCASCDGMFFRDRVAV
;
A
#
# COMPACT_ATOMS: atom_id res chain seq x y z
N MET A 1 20.40 -0.95 -13.85
CA MET A 1 20.53 -1.74 -12.62
C MET A 1 19.42 -2.76 -12.58
N VAL A 2 19.68 -4.02 -12.19
CA VAL A 2 18.66 -5.07 -12.05
C VAL A 2 18.54 -5.38 -10.55
N TYR A 3 17.35 -5.16 -9.99
CA TYR A 3 17.06 -5.47 -8.58
C TYR A 3 16.82 -6.98 -8.39
N ASP A 4 17.08 -7.49 -7.20
CA ASP A 4 16.68 -8.86 -6.88
C ASP A 4 15.15 -8.97 -6.78
N VAL A 5 14.52 -7.94 -6.18
CA VAL A 5 13.06 -7.90 -5.97
C VAL A 5 12.51 -6.51 -6.32
N LEU A 6 11.57 -6.46 -7.25
CA LEU A 6 10.68 -5.31 -7.44
C LEU A 6 9.36 -5.57 -6.70
N ILE A 7 8.87 -4.59 -5.96
CA ILE A 7 7.65 -4.69 -5.16
C ILE A 7 6.69 -3.60 -5.63
N LEU A 8 5.52 -4.01 -6.12
CA LEU A 8 4.53 -3.11 -6.64
C LEU A 8 3.48 -2.81 -5.57
N GLY A 9 3.51 -1.60 -5.04
CA GLY A 9 2.68 -1.09 -3.97
C GLY A 9 3.41 -0.97 -2.62
N GLY A 10 3.35 0.22 -2.04
CA GLY A 10 3.99 0.61 -0.79
C GLY A 10 3.03 0.62 0.41
N GLY A 11 2.09 -0.33 0.46
CA GLY A 11 1.28 -0.58 1.65
C GLY A 11 2.01 -1.42 2.71
N ALA A 12 1.29 -1.83 3.77
CA ALA A 12 1.83 -2.67 4.83
C ALA A 12 2.46 -3.97 4.28
N ALA A 13 1.81 -4.62 3.31
CA ALA A 13 2.32 -5.84 2.70
C ALA A 13 3.62 -5.58 1.90
N GLY A 14 3.65 -4.53 1.09
CA GLY A 14 4.80 -4.21 0.24
C GLY A 14 6.02 -3.83 1.06
N TYR A 15 5.89 -2.94 2.04
CA TYR A 15 7.01 -2.58 2.90
C TYR A 15 7.45 -3.71 3.82
N THR A 16 6.56 -4.58 4.26
CA THR A 16 6.95 -5.80 5.00
C THR A 16 7.79 -6.72 4.10
N ALA A 17 7.37 -6.94 2.86
CA ALA A 17 8.15 -7.73 1.90
C ALA A 17 9.52 -7.08 1.64
N ALA A 18 9.57 -5.76 1.43
CA ALA A 18 10.80 -5.01 1.22
C ALA A 18 11.76 -5.11 2.42
N LEU A 19 11.22 -4.97 3.64
CA LEU A 19 11.98 -5.12 4.88
C LEU A 19 12.68 -6.48 4.94
N TYR A 20 11.94 -7.56 4.70
CA TYR A 20 12.53 -8.90 4.81
C TYR A 20 13.45 -9.24 3.64
N ALA A 21 13.15 -8.77 2.43
CA ALA A 21 14.07 -8.91 1.29
C ALA A 21 15.41 -8.23 1.57
N ALA A 22 15.38 -6.96 2.02
CA ALA A 22 16.58 -6.21 2.36
C ALA A 22 17.36 -6.84 3.54
N ARG A 23 16.67 -7.35 4.56
CA ARG A 23 17.31 -8.10 5.66
C ARG A 23 17.97 -9.38 5.21
N ALA A 24 17.48 -10.00 4.15
CA ALA A 24 18.11 -11.16 3.52
C ALA A 24 19.28 -10.80 2.61
N GLY A 25 19.68 -9.51 2.52
CA GLY A 25 20.77 -9.03 1.68
C GLY A 25 20.40 -8.87 0.21
N LEU A 26 19.11 -8.90 -0.13
CA LEU A 26 18.63 -8.69 -1.49
C LEU A 26 18.43 -7.20 -1.78
N SER A 27 18.76 -6.77 -2.99
CA SER A 27 18.39 -5.44 -3.49
C SER A 27 16.89 -5.38 -3.76
N ALA A 28 16.17 -4.56 -2.99
CA ALA A 28 14.72 -4.46 -3.04
C ALA A 28 14.28 -3.02 -3.38
N LEU A 29 13.38 -2.88 -4.36
CA LEU A 29 12.78 -1.61 -4.75
C LEU A 29 11.26 -1.68 -4.63
N VAL A 30 10.68 -0.75 -3.88
CA VAL A 30 9.23 -0.53 -3.81
C VAL A 30 8.85 0.56 -4.81
N LEU A 31 7.88 0.26 -5.66
CA LEU A 31 7.26 1.23 -6.57
C LEU A 31 5.86 1.56 -6.02
N GLU A 32 5.70 2.80 -5.55
CA GLU A 32 4.46 3.27 -4.92
C GLU A 32 3.89 4.47 -5.71
N LYS A 33 2.59 4.43 -5.96
CA LYS A 33 1.91 5.43 -6.81
C LYS A 33 1.72 6.77 -6.13
N ALA A 34 1.37 6.79 -4.85
CA ALA A 34 0.93 7.99 -4.15
C ALA A 34 1.79 8.29 -2.92
N ALA A 35 1.53 7.59 -1.83
CA ALA A 35 2.22 7.81 -0.56
C ALA A 35 2.47 6.47 0.16
N PRO A 36 3.55 6.38 0.95
CA PRO A 36 3.83 5.21 1.77
C PRO A 36 2.68 4.88 2.72
N GLY A 37 2.27 3.59 2.76
CA GLY A 37 1.24 3.09 3.67
C GLY A 37 -0.02 2.59 2.97
N GLY A 38 -0.28 2.98 1.71
CA GLY A 38 -1.46 2.55 0.96
C GLY A 38 -2.76 2.99 1.67
N GLN A 39 -3.76 2.11 1.76
CA GLN A 39 -5.06 2.45 2.36
C GLN A 39 -4.99 2.87 3.84
N ILE A 40 -3.96 2.48 4.57
CA ILE A 40 -3.78 2.88 5.97
C ILE A 40 -3.69 4.41 6.10
N THR A 41 -3.16 5.09 5.09
CA THR A 41 -3.02 6.56 5.10
C THR A 41 -4.36 7.32 5.07
N TRP A 42 -5.46 6.63 4.73
CA TRP A 42 -6.79 7.23 4.72
C TRP A 42 -7.44 7.25 6.11
N ALA A 43 -6.93 6.46 7.04
CA ALA A 43 -7.44 6.42 8.41
C ALA A 43 -6.80 7.55 9.23
N GLU A 44 -7.63 8.38 9.86
CA GLU A 44 -7.14 9.35 10.84
C GLU A 44 -6.40 8.65 11.97
N ARG A 45 -6.95 7.52 12.45
CA ARG A 45 -6.39 6.70 13.51
C ARG A 45 -6.55 5.21 13.21
N VAL A 46 -5.48 4.46 13.41
CA VAL A 46 -5.44 3.00 13.32
C VAL A 46 -5.24 2.43 14.72
N GLU A 47 -6.25 1.76 15.26
CA GLU A 47 -6.24 1.27 16.64
C GLU A 47 -5.98 -0.24 16.77
N ASN A 48 -5.99 -0.93 15.64
CA ASN A 48 -5.92 -2.40 15.57
C ASN A 48 -4.61 -2.91 14.95
N TYR A 49 -3.56 -2.07 14.89
CA TYR A 49 -2.24 -2.52 14.42
C TYR A 49 -1.37 -2.92 15.63
N PRO A 50 -0.92 -4.20 15.72
CA PRO A 50 -0.12 -4.66 16.85
C PRO A 50 1.16 -3.86 17.02
N GLY A 51 1.54 -3.58 18.28
CA GLY A 51 2.70 -2.76 18.62
C GLY A 51 2.36 -1.29 18.90
N PHE A 52 1.14 -0.85 18.63
CA PHE A 52 0.66 0.51 18.89
C PHE A 52 -0.55 0.48 19.85
N PRO A 53 -0.33 0.26 21.16
CA PRO A 53 -1.42 0.06 22.12
C PRO A 53 -2.34 1.28 22.29
N ASN A 54 -1.85 2.45 21.94
CA ASN A 54 -2.63 3.69 21.95
C ASN A 54 -3.10 4.12 20.55
N GLY A 55 -3.01 3.22 19.56
CA GLY A 55 -3.24 3.55 18.15
C GLY A 55 -2.13 4.40 17.54
N ALA A 56 -2.20 4.61 16.23
CA ALA A 56 -1.30 5.45 15.46
C ALA A 56 -2.07 6.21 14.40
N GLU A 57 -1.61 7.39 14.03
CA GLU A 57 -2.13 8.08 12.84
C GLU A 57 -1.78 7.29 11.58
N GLY A 58 -2.73 7.13 10.67
CA GLY A 58 -2.55 6.33 9.47
C GLY A 58 -1.34 6.74 8.62
N PRO A 59 -1.20 8.03 8.28
CA PRO A 59 -0.03 8.52 7.54
C PRO A 59 1.31 8.27 8.25
N ALA A 60 1.36 8.50 9.58
CA ALA A 60 2.56 8.26 10.38
C ALA A 60 2.94 6.77 10.43
N LEU A 61 1.94 5.89 10.52
CA LEU A 61 2.15 4.45 10.48
C LEU A 61 2.66 4.00 9.10
N GLY A 62 2.10 4.54 8.00
CA GLY A 62 2.56 4.27 6.65
C GLY A 62 4.01 4.69 6.42
N GLU A 63 4.39 5.85 6.90
CA GLU A 63 5.76 6.35 6.85
C GLU A 63 6.72 5.48 7.69
N SER A 64 6.25 4.98 8.84
CA SER A 64 7.02 4.06 9.68
C SER A 64 7.34 2.74 8.95
N PHE A 65 6.41 2.22 8.15
CA PHE A 65 6.68 1.03 7.32
C PHE A 65 7.80 1.29 6.32
N ARG A 66 7.76 2.43 5.63
CA ARG A 66 8.81 2.82 4.68
C ARG A 66 10.17 2.93 5.37
N GLN A 67 10.23 3.64 6.50
CA GLN A 67 11.46 3.84 7.27
C GLN A 67 12.04 2.52 7.78
N CYS A 68 11.20 1.59 8.25
CA CYS A 68 11.62 0.27 8.66
C CYS A 68 12.32 -0.50 7.52
N ALA A 69 11.73 -0.49 6.31
CA ALA A 69 12.33 -1.14 5.15
C ALA A 69 13.62 -0.44 4.70
N GLN A 70 13.60 0.90 4.64
CA GLN A 70 14.74 1.72 4.22
C GLN A 70 15.96 1.55 5.16
N ARG A 71 15.74 1.40 6.46
CA ARG A 71 16.80 1.15 7.44
C ARG A 71 17.66 -0.06 7.09
N PHE A 72 17.12 -1.06 6.39
CA PHE A 72 17.84 -2.24 5.94
C PHE A 72 18.26 -2.17 4.47
N GLY A 73 18.08 -1.03 3.82
CA GLY A 73 18.58 -0.78 2.47
C GLY A 73 17.55 -0.96 1.35
N ALA A 74 16.27 -1.18 1.68
CA ALA A 74 15.23 -1.15 0.65
C ALA A 74 15.03 0.27 0.11
N GLU A 75 14.87 0.39 -1.20
CA GLU A 75 14.62 1.65 -1.88
C GLU A 75 13.13 1.84 -2.15
N THR A 76 12.71 3.09 -2.28
CA THR A 76 11.34 3.44 -2.70
C THR A 76 11.39 4.50 -3.78
N VAL A 77 10.63 4.28 -4.85
CA VAL A 77 10.38 5.29 -5.88
C VAL A 77 8.88 5.56 -5.95
N LEU A 78 8.52 6.83 -5.82
CA LEU A 78 7.13 7.27 -5.97
C LEU A 78 6.83 7.45 -7.46
N THR A 79 6.19 6.44 -8.05
CA THR A 79 5.84 6.42 -9.46
C THR A 79 4.65 5.50 -9.72
N GLU A 80 3.89 5.80 -10.76
CA GLU A 80 2.80 4.95 -11.20
C GLU A 80 3.31 3.88 -12.17
N VAL A 81 3.08 2.62 -11.83
CA VAL A 81 3.32 1.48 -12.73
C VAL A 81 2.24 1.50 -13.81
N THR A 82 2.66 1.49 -15.07
CA THR A 82 1.75 1.54 -16.23
C THR A 82 1.61 0.20 -16.94
N ALA A 83 2.66 -0.62 -16.89
CA ALA A 83 2.64 -1.96 -17.46
C ALA A 83 3.73 -2.85 -16.84
N VAL A 84 3.61 -4.14 -17.03
CA VAL A 84 4.60 -5.13 -16.59
C VAL A 84 4.85 -6.17 -17.69
N SER A 85 6.11 -6.64 -17.81
CA SER A 85 6.48 -7.80 -18.61
C SER A 85 7.17 -8.80 -17.67
N LEU A 86 6.46 -9.89 -17.33
CA LEU A 86 6.87 -10.83 -16.28
C LEU A 86 7.30 -12.21 -16.81
N MET A 87 7.21 -12.46 -18.11
CA MET A 87 7.50 -13.77 -18.68
C MET A 87 9.00 -13.99 -18.98
N GLU A 88 9.75 -12.90 -19.08
CA GLU A 88 11.17 -12.93 -19.38
C GLU A 88 12.00 -13.30 -18.14
N LYS A 89 13.26 -13.67 -18.35
CA LYS A 89 14.20 -13.97 -17.25
C LYS A 89 14.33 -12.78 -16.30
N GLU A 90 14.55 -11.59 -16.86
CA GLU A 90 14.51 -10.33 -16.12
C GLU A 90 13.12 -9.70 -16.31
N LYS A 91 12.44 -9.44 -15.20
CA LYS A 91 11.12 -8.82 -15.18
C LYS A 91 11.24 -7.33 -15.44
N ARG A 92 10.40 -6.79 -16.30
CA ARG A 92 10.37 -5.36 -16.61
C ARG A 92 9.10 -4.74 -16.07
N VAL A 93 9.24 -3.65 -15.34
CA VAL A 93 8.14 -2.84 -14.83
C VAL A 93 8.26 -1.45 -15.43
N LEU A 94 7.25 -1.06 -16.22
CA LEU A 94 7.17 0.23 -16.87
C LEU A 94 6.45 1.22 -15.96
N THR A 95 7.01 2.40 -15.83
CA THR A 95 6.43 3.46 -14.99
C THR A 95 6.44 4.80 -15.72
N LYS A 96 5.74 5.80 -15.16
CA LYS A 96 5.78 7.17 -15.68
C LYS A 96 7.17 7.84 -15.60
N GLN A 97 8.09 7.31 -14.80
CA GLN A 97 9.44 7.87 -14.62
C GLN A 97 10.54 7.03 -15.30
N GLY A 98 10.16 6.01 -16.03
CA GLY A 98 11.08 5.09 -16.71
C GLY A 98 10.86 3.64 -16.30
N ASP A 99 11.75 2.78 -16.74
CA ASP A 99 11.63 1.34 -16.57
C ASP A 99 12.56 0.82 -15.47
N PHE A 100 12.04 -0.13 -14.70
CA PHE A 100 12.78 -0.85 -13.68
C PHE A 100 12.85 -2.33 -14.02
N TRP A 101 14.00 -2.93 -13.71
CA TRP A 101 14.29 -4.33 -14.02
C TRP A 101 14.57 -5.10 -12.75
N GLY A 102 14.01 -6.30 -12.63
CA GLY A 102 14.19 -7.15 -11.47
C GLY A 102 14.21 -8.63 -11.81
N LYS A 103 14.85 -9.43 -10.98
CA LYS A 103 14.84 -10.89 -11.12
C LYS A 103 13.48 -11.47 -10.73
N THR A 104 12.84 -10.88 -9.72
CA THR A 104 11.52 -11.26 -9.21
C THR A 104 10.64 -10.03 -9.01
N VAL A 105 9.31 -10.26 -8.99
CA VAL A 105 8.31 -9.22 -8.72
C VAL A 105 7.34 -9.71 -7.65
N ILE A 106 7.05 -8.88 -6.67
CA ILE A 106 5.99 -9.08 -5.68
C ILE A 106 4.86 -8.08 -5.99
N LEU A 107 3.66 -8.60 -6.17
CA LEU A 107 2.46 -7.81 -6.36
C LEU A 107 1.80 -7.54 -5.01
N ALA A 108 1.89 -6.32 -4.52
CA ALA A 108 1.35 -5.85 -3.24
C ALA A 108 0.45 -4.61 -3.40
N MET A 109 -0.28 -4.56 -4.51
CA MET A 109 -1.04 -3.39 -4.96
C MET A 109 -2.30 -3.11 -4.14
N GLY A 110 -2.62 -3.97 -3.17
CA GLY A 110 -3.83 -3.83 -2.37
C GLY A 110 -5.12 -4.07 -3.16
N THR A 111 -6.20 -3.49 -2.68
CA THR A 111 -7.53 -3.57 -3.30
C THR A 111 -8.16 -2.18 -3.38
N ALA A 112 -9.14 -2.04 -4.23
CA ALA A 112 -10.06 -0.91 -4.22
C ALA A 112 -11.48 -1.46 -3.99
N PRO A 113 -12.33 -0.78 -3.20
CA PRO A 113 -13.71 -1.19 -3.05
C PRO A 113 -14.44 -1.06 -4.40
N GLY A 114 -15.32 -2.02 -4.69
CA GLY A 114 -16.26 -1.88 -5.79
C GLY A 114 -17.24 -0.75 -5.49
N THR A 115 -17.68 -0.04 -6.53
CA THR A 115 -18.70 1.00 -6.40
C THR A 115 -20.07 0.44 -6.82
N LEU A 116 -21.14 0.94 -6.24
CA LEU A 116 -22.52 0.62 -6.64
C LEU A 116 -22.95 1.43 -7.88
N GLY A 117 -22.22 2.49 -8.20
CA GLY A 117 -22.56 3.39 -9.31
C GLY A 117 -23.76 4.28 -9.02
N LEU A 118 -24.05 4.53 -7.75
CA LEU A 118 -25.17 5.37 -7.35
C LEU A 118 -24.86 6.86 -7.51
N PRO A 119 -25.84 7.70 -7.81
CA PRO A 119 -25.65 9.13 -7.77
C PRO A 119 -25.12 9.57 -6.41
N ASP A 120 -24.16 10.50 -6.40
CA ASP A 120 -23.55 11.05 -5.18
C ASP A 120 -22.77 10.06 -4.29
N GLU A 121 -22.56 8.82 -4.71
CA GLU A 121 -21.87 7.80 -3.92
C GLU A 121 -20.50 8.31 -3.41
N GLU A 122 -19.71 8.89 -4.29
CA GLU A 122 -18.39 9.45 -3.92
C GLU A 122 -18.50 10.64 -2.95
N ARG A 123 -19.50 11.51 -3.15
CA ARG A 123 -19.74 12.66 -2.26
C ARG A 123 -20.18 12.23 -0.85
N LEU A 124 -20.87 11.10 -0.77
CA LEU A 124 -21.39 10.54 0.49
C LEU A 124 -20.41 9.57 1.16
N ARG A 125 -19.27 9.28 0.55
CA ARG A 125 -18.23 8.42 1.11
C ARG A 125 -17.73 9.01 2.43
N GLY A 126 -17.78 8.22 3.51
CA GLY A 126 -17.53 8.66 4.88
C GLY A 126 -18.59 9.59 5.49
N ARG A 127 -19.70 9.84 4.76
CA ARG A 127 -20.83 10.71 5.20
C ARG A 127 -22.18 10.04 5.05
N GLY A 128 -22.21 8.72 5.04
CA GLY A 128 -23.41 7.90 4.87
C GLY A 128 -23.19 6.69 3.97
N VAL A 129 -22.17 6.70 3.12
CA VAL A 129 -21.71 5.53 2.36
C VAL A 129 -20.38 5.07 2.93
N SER A 130 -20.29 3.81 3.33
CA SER A 130 -19.07 3.18 3.83
C SER A 130 -18.78 1.89 3.06
N TYR A 131 -17.51 1.61 2.84
CA TYR A 131 -17.01 0.38 2.25
C TYR A 131 -16.29 -0.52 3.26
N CYS A 132 -16.25 -0.12 4.53
CA CYS A 132 -15.56 -0.86 5.59
C CYS A 132 -16.43 -0.89 6.86
N ALA A 133 -17.24 -1.94 7.00
CA ALA A 133 -18.10 -2.10 8.17
C ALA A 133 -17.32 -2.15 9.48
N SER A 134 -16.14 -2.79 9.49
CA SER A 134 -15.29 -2.86 10.68
C SER A 134 -14.59 -1.55 11.02
N CYS A 135 -14.43 -0.65 10.04
CA CYS A 135 -13.85 0.68 10.27
C CYS A 135 -14.90 1.67 10.80
N ASP A 136 -16.07 1.68 10.15
CA ASP A 136 -17.06 2.75 10.30
C ASP A 136 -18.30 2.31 11.10
N GLY A 137 -18.51 1.00 11.28
CA GLY A 137 -19.73 0.46 11.88
C GLY A 137 -20.03 1.01 13.27
N MET A 138 -19.02 1.31 14.07
CA MET A 138 -19.19 1.89 15.41
C MET A 138 -19.85 3.29 15.40
N PHE A 139 -19.68 4.06 14.32
CA PHE A 139 -20.30 5.38 14.18
C PHE A 139 -21.82 5.30 13.94
N PHE A 140 -22.32 4.12 13.58
CA PHE A 140 -23.73 3.87 13.28
C PHE A 140 -24.39 2.98 14.33
N ARG A 141 -23.81 2.88 15.55
CA ARG A 141 -24.38 2.14 16.66
C ARG A 141 -25.77 2.68 16.94
N ASP A 142 -26.75 1.77 17.13
CA ASP A 142 -28.16 2.06 17.40
C ASP A 142 -28.87 2.82 16.25
N ARG A 143 -28.32 2.77 15.04
CA ARG A 143 -28.93 3.29 13.81
C ARG A 143 -29.20 2.16 12.82
N VAL A 144 -30.16 2.41 11.93
CA VAL A 144 -30.41 1.50 10.80
C VAL A 144 -29.34 1.75 9.73
N ALA A 145 -28.60 0.71 9.38
CA ALA A 145 -27.71 0.69 8.23
C ALA A 145 -28.23 -0.36 7.22
N VAL A 146 -28.17 -0.05 5.94
CA VAL A 146 -28.63 -0.90 4.83
C VAL A 146 -27.45 -1.32 3.97
#